data_e35b5f58b5f31017715d35b8b4d5dda7
#
_entry.id   e35b5f58b5f31017715d35b8b4d5dda7
#
_cell.length_a   1.000
_cell.length_b   1.000
_cell.length_c   1.000
_cell.angle_alpha   90.00
_cell.angle_beta   90.00
_cell.angle_gamma   90.00
#
_symmetry.space_group_name_H-M   'P 1'
#
loop_
_entity.id
_entity.type
_entity.pdbx_description
1 polymer ?
#
loop_
_entity_poly.entity_id
_entity_poly.type
_entity_poly.pdbx_seq_one_letter_code
_entity_poly.pdbx_strand_id
1 'polypeptide(L)'
;MSVQLRHNVHLAGQGAATMVFAHGFGCDQTMWRHLAPAYQHRYRVLTYDLVGSGGSDLSAYDRARHATLQGHADDLLALIDAHASGPVVFVGHSVGATIGMLATIAAPERFAAQIMVSPSPCYINDGDYTGGFTRDDIDELLETMETNFITWSHSLAPTIMGAPNQPHLASGLTASFCRNDPEIAHHFASVTFRSDHRLDVPRSTTPALILQCSDDLIAPRTAGQWLHQNLPGSTFAMVPNVGHCPHMSAPTAVSAAIDTFLTQQLR
;
A
#
# COMPACT_ATOMS: atom_id res chain seq x y z
N MET A 1 2.41 -19.37 16.42
CA MET A 1 2.89 -17.97 16.56
C MET A 1 1.72 -17.02 16.57
N SER A 2 1.71 -15.99 17.43
CA SER A 2 0.63 -14.99 17.44
C SER A 2 0.67 -14.13 16.19
N VAL A 3 -0.49 -13.63 15.75
CA VAL A 3 -0.61 -12.68 14.61
C VAL A 3 0.25 -11.44 14.84
N GLN A 4 0.32 -10.95 16.08
CA GLN A 4 1.13 -9.81 16.48
C GLN A 4 2.64 -9.99 16.17
N LEU A 5 3.22 -11.13 16.51
CA LEU A 5 4.63 -11.41 16.25
C LEU A 5 4.89 -11.66 14.76
N ARG A 6 3.96 -12.37 14.10
CA ARG A 6 4.08 -12.67 12.67
C ARG A 6 4.23 -11.40 11.84
N HIS A 7 3.49 -10.36 12.16
CA HIS A 7 3.41 -9.12 11.40
C HIS A 7 4.10 -7.93 12.08
N ASN A 8 4.90 -8.16 13.11
CA ASN A 8 5.56 -7.06 13.84
C ASN A 8 4.60 -5.90 14.16
N VAL A 9 3.44 -6.22 14.75
CA VAL A 9 2.36 -5.25 14.97
C VAL A 9 2.73 -4.20 16.01
N HIS A 10 2.52 -2.93 15.69
CA HIS A 10 2.62 -1.81 16.62
C HIS A 10 1.27 -1.14 16.80
N LEU A 11 0.92 -0.89 18.06
CA LEU A 11 -0.30 -0.21 18.46
C LEU A 11 0.03 1.07 19.21
N ALA A 12 -0.60 2.18 18.82
CA ALA A 12 -0.44 3.47 19.46
C ALA A 12 -1.78 4.22 19.48
N GLY A 13 -1.90 5.22 20.37
CA GLY A 13 -3.15 5.99 20.50
C GLY A 13 -4.23 5.24 21.31
N GLN A 14 -5.30 5.97 21.68
CA GLN A 14 -6.34 5.49 22.59
C GLN A 14 -7.77 5.76 22.07
N GLY A 15 -7.92 6.05 20.77
CA GLY A 15 -9.24 6.22 20.16
C GLY A 15 -10.08 4.95 20.20
N ALA A 16 -11.41 5.10 20.25
CA ALA A 16 -12.35 3.97 20.24
C ALA A 16 -12.35 3.24 18.88
N ALA A 17 -12.19 3.97 17.77
CA ALA A 17 -12.08 3.39 16.44
C ALA A 17 -10.62 3.07 16.10
N THR A 18 -10.41 2.02 15.31
CA THR A 18 -9.07 1.61 14.87
C THR A 18 -8.78 2.13 13.46
N MET A 19 -7.58 2.68 13.26
CA MET A 19 -7.04 3.02 11.94
C MET A 19 -5.84 2.12 11.65
N VAL A 20 -5.89 1.37 10.54
CA VAL A 20 -4.89 0.36 10.17
C VAL A 20 -4.09 0.85 8.96
N PHE A 21 -2.77 0.76 9.03
CA PHE A 21 -1.86 1.21 7.97
C PHE A 21 -1.07 0.05 7.37
N ALA A 22 -1.21 -0.14 6.04
CA ALA A 22 -0.48 -1.15 5.27
C ALA A 22 0.50 -0.49 4.30
N HIS A 23 1.76 -0.86 4.38
CA HIS A 23 2.83 -0.33 3.54
C HIS A 23 2.83 -0.93 2.11
N GLY A 24 3.63 -0.34 1.20
CA GLY A 24 3.82 -0.79 -0.16
C GLY A 24 4.97 -1.80 -0.31
N PHE A 25 5.21 -2.23 -1.55
CA PHE A 25 6.29 -3.13 -1.92
C PHE A 25 7.66 -2.56 -1.49
N GLY A 26 8.55 -3.44 -0.99
CA GLY A 26 9.91 -3.12 -0.57
C GLY A 26 10.03 -2.27 0.69
N CYS A 27 8.90 -1.89 1.29
CA CYS A 27 8.80 -1.04 2.47
C CYS A 27 8.59 -1.84 3.75
N ASP A 28 8.50 -1.11 4.84
CA ASP A 28 8.04 -1.56 6.14
C ASP A 28 7.14 -0.49 6.78
N GLN A 29 6.57 -0.78 7.94
CA GLN A 29 5.64 0.15 8.61
C GLN A 29 6.26 1.51 8.97
N THR A 30 7.60 1.64 8.99
CA THR A 30 8.26 2.92 9.31
C THR A 30 8.01 4.00 8.26
N MET A 31 7.54 3.63 7.06
CA MET A 31 7.14 4.62 6.05
C MET A 31 5.95 5.49 6.51
N TRP A 32 5.18 5.05 7.50
CA TRP A 32 4.05 5.77 8.06
C TRP A 32 4.42 6.76 9.17
N ARG A 33 5.73 6.89 9.53
CA ARG A 33 6.23 7.70 10.65
C ARG A 33 5.85 9.19 10.61
N HIS A 34 5.55 9.72 9.41
CA HIS A 34 5.16 11.12 9.24
C HIS A 34 3.64 11.31 9.15
N LEU A 35 2.87 10.24 8.96
CA LEU A 35 1.42 10.30 8.81
C LEU A 35 0.68 9.68 10.00
N ALA A 36 1.02 8.47 10.40
CA ALA A 36 0.30 7.71 11.43
C ALA A 36 0.22 8.43 12.79
N PRO A 37 1.25 9.13 13.29
CA PRO A 37 1.18 9.85 14.56
C PRO A 37 0.09 10.93 14.62
N ALA A 38 -0.27 11.54 13.48
CA ALA A 38 -1.31 12.56 13.42
C ALA A 38 -2.71 12.04 13.79
N TYR A 39 -2.90 10.73 13.74
CA TYR A 39 -4.20 10.09 14.01
C TYR A 39 -4.33 9.49 15.41
N GLN A 40 -3.24 9.38 16.18
CA GLN A 40 -3.20 8.73 17.51
C GLN A 40 -4.09 9.41 18.57
N HIS A 41 -4.45 10.67 18.39
CA HIS A 41 -5.35 11.40 19.30
C HIS A 41 -6.83 11.07 19.05
N ARG A 42 -7.20 10.51 17.88
CA ARG A 42 -8.58 10.17 17.48
C ARG A 42 -8.81 8.67 17.33
N TYR A 43 -7.77 7.93 16.97
CA TYR A 43 -7.84 6.51 16.65
C TYR A 43 -6.86 5.69 17.49
N ARG A 44 -7.20 4.44 17.68
CA ARG A 44 -6.21 3.41 17.95
C ARG A 44 -5.51 3.09 16.64
N VAL A 45 -4.26 3.50 16.51
CA VAL A 45 -3.46 3.35 15.29
C VAL A 45 -2.74 2.01 15.33
N LEU A 46 -2.95 1.20 14.31
CA LEU A 46 -2.28 -0.07 14.07
C LEU A 46 -1.39 0.07 12.83
N THR A 47 -0.09 -0.10 13.00
CA THR A 47 0.86 -0.29 11.91
C THR A 47 1.43 -1.70 11.99
N TYR A 48 1.76 -2.29 10.86
CA TYR A 48 2.28 -3.65 10.77
C TYR A 48 3.15 -3.83 9.54
N ASP A 49 3.96 -4.87 9.55
CA ASP A 49 4.72 -5.29 8.38
C ASP A 49 3.99 -6.42 7.65
N LEU A 50 3.86 -6.31 6.33
CA LEU A 50 3.41 -7.41 5.49
C LEU A 50 4.34 -8.61 5.72
N VAL A 51 3.78 -9.81 5.82
CA VAL A 51 4.61 -10.99 6.02
C VAL A 51 5.64 -11.11 4.88
N GLY A 52 6.88 -11.35 5.23
CA GLY A 52 8.00 -11.34 4.29
C GLY A 52 8.70 -9.98 4.14
N SER A 53 8.26 -8.94 4.88
CA SER A 53 8.83 -7.60 4.83
C SER A 53 9.17 -7.08 6.23
N GLY A 54 10.08 -6.11 6.30
CA GLY A 54 10.40 -5.38 7.51
C GLY A 54 10.85 -6.27 8.67
N GLY A 55 10.21 -6.09 9.83
CA GLY A 55 10.43 -6.90 11.04
C GLY A 55 9.43 -8.06 11.20
N SER A 56 8.66 -8.41 10.16
CA SER A 56 7.78 -9.57 10.17
C SER A 56 8.57 -10.88 10.29
N ASP A 57 7.92 -11.92 10.74
CA ASP A 57 8.53 -13.26 10.77
C ASP A 57 8.63 -13.84 9.36
N LEU A 58 9.85 -13.87 8.82
CA LEU A 58 10.11 -14.39 7.48
C LEU A 58 9.74 -15.88 7.35
N SER A 59 9.81 -16.66 8.44
CA SER A 59 9.42 -18.09 8.42
C SER A 59 7.91 -18.30 8.25
N ALA A 60 7.12 -17.26 8.44
CA ALA A 60 5.67 -17.27 8.20
C ALA A 60 5.29 -17.00 6.73
N TYR A 61 6.27 -16.63 5.89
CA TYR A 61 6.01 -16.42 4.47
C TYR A 61 5.85 -17.76 3.76
N ASP A 62 4.66 -18.02 3.29
CA ASP A 62 4.32 -19.22 2.50
C ASP A 62 4.12 -18.83 1.04
N ARG A 63 5.02 -19.29 0.15
CA ARG A 63 4.99 -18.94 -1.28
C ARG A 63 3.69 -19.38 -1.97
N ALA A 64 3.08 -20.48 -1.54
CA ALA A 64 1.82 -20.95 -2.12
C ALA A 64 0.64 -20.08 -1.65
N ARG A 65 0.58 -19.74 -0.36
CA ARG A 65 -0.45 -18.85 0.21
C ARG A 65 -0.34 -17.45 -0.38
N HIS A 66 0.89 -16.92 -0.52
CA HIS A 66 1.17 -15.58 -1.01
C HIS A 66 1.47 -15.54 -2.52
N ALA A 67 1.09 -16.58 -3.27
CA ALA A 67 1.16 -16.59 -4.73
C ALA A 67 0.17 -15.61 -5.39
N THR A 68 -0.73 -15.04 -4.61
CA THR A 68 -1.63 -13.95 -4.99
C THR A 68 -1.75 -12.94 -3.85
N LEU A 69 -2.22 -11.72 -4.13
CA LEU A 69 -2.45 -10.70 -3.11
C LEU A 69 -3.56 -11.08 -2.13
N GLN A 70 -4.40 -12.07 -2.45
CA GLN A 70 -5.43 -12.57 -1.53
C GLN A 70 -4.84 -13.14 -0.25
N GLY A 71 -3.68 -13.83 -0.29
CA GLY A 71 -3.01 -14.32 0.92
C GLY A 71 -2.65 -13.21 1.92
N HIS A 72 -2.21 -12.05 1.40
CA HIS A 72 -1.96 -10.86 2.23
C HIS A 72 -3.25 -10.19 2.70
N ALA A 73 -4.33 -10.22 1.91
CA ALA A 73 -5.64 -9.73 2.33
C ALA A 73 -6.23 -10.58 3.48
N ASP A 74 -6.07 -11.89 3.43
CA ASP A 74 -6.46 -12.81 4.51
C ASP A 74 -5.65 -12.57 5.79
N ASP A 75 -4.36 -12.25 5.67
CA ASP A 75 -3.52 -11.86 6.79
C ASP A 75 -3.98 -10.52 7.41
N LEU A 76 -4.35 -9.54 6.58
CA LEU A 76 -4.92 -8.27 7.05
C LEU A 76 -6.24 -8.49 7.81
N LEU A 77 -7.13 -9.35 7.33
CA LEU A 77 -8.38 -9.68 8.04
C LEU A 77 -8.08 -10.34 9.39
N ALA A 78 -7.12 -11.26 9.45
CA ALA A 78 -6.69 -11.88 10.71
C ALA A 78 -6.12 -10.85 11.70
N LEU A 79 -5.38 -9.82 11.21
CA LEU A 79 -4.91 -8.70 12.03
C LEU A 79 -6.06 -7.87 12.58
N ILE A 80 -7.05 -7.53 11.74
CA ILE A 80 -8.23 -6.77 12.15
C ILE A 80 -9.01 -7.56 13.20
N ASP A 81 -9.22 -8.85 13.01
CA ASP A 81 -9.93 -9.71 13.96
C ASP A 81 -9.23 -9.80 15.32
N ALA A 82 -7.90 -9.84 15.32
CA ALA A 82 -7.11 -9.93 16.56
C ALA A 82 -7.04 -8.60 17.32
N HIS A 83 -7.16 -7.45 16.64
CA HIS A 83 -6.81 -6.16 17.24
C HIS A 83 -7.90 -5.09 17.17
N ALA A 84 -8.99 -5.28 16.43
CA ALA A 84 -10.07 -4.31 16.31
C ALA A 84 -11.42 -4.92 16.73
N SER A 85 -12.15 -4.22 17.60
CA SER A 85 -13.48 -4.66 18.08
C SER A 85 -14.64 -4.22 17.18
N GLY A 86 -14.40 -3.37 16.17
CA GLY A 86 -15.41 -2.84 15.25
C GLY A 86 -14.82 -2.55 13.88
N PRO A 87 -15.59 -1.93 12.96
CA PRO A 87 -15.10 -1.55 11.66
C PRO A 87 -13.92 -0.59 11.74
N VAL A 88 -12.92 -0.79 10.86
CA VAL A 88 -11.69 0.00 10.85
C VAL A 88 -11.69 1.03 9.72
N VAL A 89 -10.92 2.09 9.89
CA VAL A 89 -10.46 2.94 8.78
C VAL A 89 -9.15 2.33 8.29
N PHE A 90 -9.13 1.88 7.06
CA PHE A 90 -7.93 1.28 6.46
C PHE A 90 -7.18 2.31 5.61
N VAL A 91 -5.85 2.33 5.70
CA VAL A 91 -4.96 3.17 4.89
C VAL A 91 -3.90 2.28 4.26
N GLY A 92 -3.93 2.13 2.95
CA GLY A 92 -2.96 1.33 2.21
C GLY A 92 -2.17 2.15 1.20
N HIS A 93 -0.88 1.88 1.06
CA HIS A 93 -0.03 2.47 0.04
C HIS A 93 0.27 1.46 -1.07
N SER A 94 0.12 1.89 -2.34
CA SER A 94 0.52 1.09 -3.51
C SER A 94 -0.14 -0.30 -3.46
N VAL A 95 0.63 -1.41 -3.54
CA VAL A 95 0.11 -2.77 -3.39
C VAL A 95 -0.65 -2.98 -2.07
N GLY A 96 -0.27 -2.29 -0.99
CA GLY A 96 -1.01 -2.31 0.27
C GLY A 96 -2.45 -1.79 0.12
N ALA A 97 -2.68 -0.84 -0.78
CA ALA A 97 -4.03 -0.37 -1.11
C ALA A 97 -4.86 -1.45 -1.83
N THR A 98 -4.24 -2.19 -2.76
CA THR A 98 -4.88 -3.30 -3.47
C THR A 98 -5.18 -4.46 -2.52
N ILE A 99 -4.26 -4.80 -1.61
CA ILE A 99 -4.48 -5.78 -0.55
C ILE A 99 -5.68 -5.38 0.32
N GLY A 100 -5.76 -4.10 0.72
CA GLY A 100 -6.90 -3.57 1.46
C GLY A 100 -8.21 -3.67 0.69
N MET A 101 -8.22 -3.34 -0.59
CA MET A 101 -9.40 -3.47 -1.45
C MET A 101 -9.89 -4.93 -1.49
N LEU A 102 -9.00 -5.90 -1.66
CA LEU A 102 -9.37 -7.32 -1.64
C LEU A 102 -9.95 -7.74 -0.28
N ALA A 103 -9.39 -7.25 0.82
CA ALA A 103 -9.93 -7.49 2.16
C ALA A 103 -11.33 -6.86 2.34
N THR A 104 -11.56 -5.63 1.81
CA THR A 104 -12.90 -4.99 1.85
C THR A 104 -13.95 -5.73 1.04
N ILE A 105 -13.55 -6.41 -0.05
CA ILE A 105 -14.44 -7.25 -0.84
C ILE A 105 -14.80 -8.53 -0.08
N ALA A 106 -13.84 -9.11 0.64
CA ALA A 106 -14.02 -10.36 1.37
C ALA A 106 -14.86 -10.18 2.65
N ALA A 107 -14.73 -9.04 3.35
CA ALA A 107 -15.39 -8.76 4.62
C ALA A 107 -15.74 -7.26 4.74
N PRO A 108 -16.67 -6.73 3.94
CA PRO A 108 -16.96 -5.30 3.87
C PRO A 108 -17.43 -4.71 5.22
N GLU A 109 -18.08 -5.49 6.06
CA GLU A 109 -18.56 -5.10 7.39
C GLU A 109 -17.42 -4.79 8.37
N ARG A 110 -16.19 -5.23 8.08
CA ARG A 110 -15.00 -4.93 8.89
C ARG A 110 -14.39 -3.57 8.61
N PHE A 111 -14.89 -2.84 7.60
CA PHE A 111 -14.31 -1.59 7.13
C PHE A 111 -15.32 -0.45 7.13
N ALA A 112 -15.02 0.63 7.86
CA ALA A 112 -15.79 1.87 7.80
C ALA A 112 -15.43 2.72 6.57
N ALA A 113 -14.15 2.69 6.18
CA ALA A 113 -13.63 3.38 5.01
C ALA A 113 -12.27 2.80 4.59
N GLN A 114 -11.89 2.97 3.32
CA GLN A 114 -10.55 2.69 2.83
C GLN A 114 -9.91 3.94 2.19
N ILE A 115 -8.65 4.18 2.51
CA ILE A 115 -7.82 5.24 1.94
C ILE A 115 -6.72 4.56 1.13
N MET A 116 -6.70 4.82 -0.18
CA MET A 116 -5.80 4.22 -1.14
C MET A 116 -4.79 5.27 -1.59
N VAL A 117 -3.55 5.17 -1.09
CA VAL A 117 -2.47 6.11 -1.40
C VAL A 117 -1.67 5.59 -2.58
N SER A 118 -1.66 6.32 -3.69
CA SER A 118 -0.99 5.94 -4.95
C SER A 118 -1.34 4.51 -5.41
N PRO A 119 -2.63 4.14 -5.50
CA PRO A 119 -3.02 2.79 -5.85
C PRO A 119 -2.88 2.50 -7.35
N SER A 120 -2.69 1.23 -7.70
CA SER A 120 -2.89 0.73 -9.06
C SER A 120 -3.60 -0.63 -9.02
N PRO A 121 -4.69 -0.83 -9.76
CA PRO A 121 -5.34 -2.14 -9.87
C PRO A 121 -4.62 -3.09 -10.82
N CYS A 122 -3.78 -2.56 -11.70
CA CYS A 122 -2.95 -3.31 -12.65
C CYS A 122 -1.81 -2.39 -13.12
N TYR A 123 -0.58 -2.90 -13.12
CA TYR A 123 0.59 -2.11 -13.55
C TYR A 123 0.86 -2.22 -15.05
N ILE A 124 0.34 -3.26 -15.71
CA ILE A 124 0.59 -3.56 -17.11
C ILE A 124 -0.44 -2.86 -18.00
N ASN A 125 0.06 -2.21 -19.06
CA ASN A 125 -0.79 -1.64 -20.12
C ASN A 125 -1.53 -2.77 -20.85
N ASP A 126 -2.84 -2.58 -21.09
CA ASP A 126 -3.67 -3.56 -21.76
C ASP A 126 -4.84 -2.90 -22.52
N GLY A 127 -4.80 -2.94 -23.83
CA GLY A 127 -5.75 -2.23 -24.70
C GLY A 127 -5.77 -0.73 -24.40
N ASP A 128 -6.92 -0.20 -24.03
CA ASP A 128 -7.10 1.22 -23.69
C ASP A 128 -6.72 1.53 -22.22
N TYR A 129 -6.38 0.53 -21.43
CA TYR A 129 -5.94 0.73 -20.05
C TYR A 129 -4.45 1.02 -19.99
N THR A 130 -4.09 2.12 -19.30
CA THR A 130 -2.70 2.51 -19.06
C THR A 130 -2.33 2.27 -17.61
N GLY A 131 -1.60 1.17 -17.36
CA GLY A 131 -1.08 0.80 -16.04
C GLY A 131 0.29 1.42 -15.74
N GLY A 132 1.02 1.79 -16.80
CA GLY A 132 2.33 2.47 -16.72
C GLY A 132 3.48 1.65 -17.31
N PHE A 133 3.37 0.34 -17.38
CA PHE A 133 4.43 -0.56 -17.85
C PHE A 133 3.94 -1.47 -18.97
N THR A 134 4.84 -1.86 -19.86
CA THR A 134 4.63 -3.02 -20.75
C THR A 134 4.92 -4.32 -19.99
N ARG A 135 4.59 -5.47 -20.59
CA ARG A 135 4.99 -6.78 -20.03
C ARG A 135 6.50 -6.93 -20.00
N ASP A 136 7.16 -6.48 -21.06
CA ASP A 136 8.62 -6.54 -21.21
C ASP A 136 9.31 -5.67 -20.14
N ASP A 137 8.78 -4.49 -19.80
CA ASP A 137 9.30 -3.64 -18.73
C ASP A 137 9.23 -4.37 -17.36
N ILE A 138 8.14 -5.08 -17.09
CA ILE A 138 8.00 -5.85 -15.84
C ILE A 138 8.94 -7.06 -15.83
N ASP A 139 9.09 -7.74 -16.94
CA ASP A 139 10.00 -8.89 -17.05
C ASP A 139 11.46 -8.45 -16.85
N GLU A 140 11.89 -7.32 -17.46
CA GLU A 140 13.22 -6.73 -17.27
C GLU A 140 13.45 -6.27 -15.82
N LEU A 141 12.43 -5.65 -15.20
CA LEU A 141 12.48 -5.25 -13.79
C LEU A 141 12.74 -6.45 -12.88
N LEU A 142 12.02 -7.55 -13.08
CA LEU A 142 12.15 -8.76 -12.28
C LEU A 142 13.50 -9.48 -12.52
N GLU A 143 13.96 -9.56 -13.77
CA GLU A 143 15.26 -10.14 -14.12
C GLU A 143 16.41 -9.34 -13.50
N THR A 144 16.34 -8.02 -13.57
CA THR A 144 17.35 -7.13 -12.97
C THR A 144 17.37 -7.29 -11.45
N MET A 145 16.20 -7.42 -10.82
CA MET A 145 16.05 -7.65 -9.39
C MET A 145 16.67 -9.00 -8.97
N GLU A 146 16.44 -10.08 -9.74
CA GLU A 146 17.02 -11.41 -9.50
C GLU A 146 18.54 -11.41 -9.63
N THR A 147 19.05 -10.72 -10.65
CA THR A 147 20.49 -10.72 -10.95
C THR A 147 21.30 -9.94 -9.92
N ASN A 148 20.83 -8.77 -9.47
CA ASN A 148 21.53 -7.92 -8.50
C ASN A 148 20.57 -7.07 -7.68
N PHE A 149 19.99 -7.68 -6.66
CA PHE A 149 18.98 -7.04 -5.79
C PHE A 149 19.45 -5.73 -5.15
N ILE A 150 20.70 -5.66 -4.71
CA ILE A 150 21.24 -4.45 -4.06
C ILE A 150 21.39 -3.30 -5.06
N THR A 151 21.98 -3.56 -6.23
CA THR A 151 22.13 -2.53 -7.27
C THR A 151 20.75 -2.07 -7.78
N TRP A 152 19.84 -3.00 -7.98
CA TRP A 152 18.46 -2.72 -8.36
C TRP A 152 17.79 -1.81 -7.32
N SER A 153 17.90 -2.11 -6.03
CA SER A 153 17.36 -1.30 -4.93
C SER A 153 17.90 0.12 -4.93
N HIS A 154 19.21 0.28 -5.14
CA HIS A 154 19.86 1.60 -5.22
C HIS A 154 19.41 2.42 -6.44
N SER A 155 19.08 1.78 -7.54
CA SER A 155 18.61 2.46 -8.77
C SER A 155 17.13 2.82 -8.69
N LEU A 156 16.29 1.90 -8.21
CA LEU A 156 14.84 2.07 -8.27
C LEU A 156 14.27 2.92 -7.14
N ALA A 157 14.78 2.77 -5.91
CA ALA A 157 14.20 3.47 -4.76
C ALA A 157 14.23 5.01 -4.89
N PRO A 158 15.31 5.67 -5.40
CA PRO A 158 15.27 7.11 -5.67
C PRO A 158 14.23 7.50 -6.71
N THR A 159 14.05 6.70 -7.75
CA THR A 159 13.04 6.94 -8.81
C THR A 159 11.62 6.84 -8.25
N ILE A 160 11.35 5.81 -7.45
CA ILE A 160 10.06 5.63 -6.75
C ILE A 160 9.79 6.81 -5.81
N MET A 161 10.78 7.21 -5.01
CA MET A 161 10.61 8.30 -4.06
C MET A 161 10.36 9.63 -4.76
N GLY A 162 11.00 9.89 -5.90
CA GLY A 162 11.02 11.22 -6.51
C GLY A 162 11.61 12.23 -5.51
N ALA A 163 10.81 13.20 -5.09
CA ALA A 163 11.15 14.16 -4.02
C ALA A 163 12.62 14.71 -4.06
N PRO A 164 13.07 15.32 -5.17
CA PRO A 164 14.48 15.68 -5.38
C PRO A 164 15.01 16.65 -4.32
N ASN A 165 14.13 17.41 -3.67
CA ASN A 165 14.46 18.35 -2.59
C ASN A 165 14.58 17.67 -1.21
N GLN A 166 14.34 16.36 -1.11
CA GLN A 166 14.37 15.59 0.14
C GLN A 166 15.18 14.29 -0.03
N PRO A 167 16.47 14.34 -0.37
CA PRO A 167 17.28 13.16 -0.75
C PRO A 167 17.37 12.11 0.38
N HIS A 168 17.20 12.51 1.64
CA HIS A 168 17.18 11.59 2.78
C HIS A 168 16.01 10.59 2.72
N LEU A 169 14.90 10.95 2.07
CA LEU A 169 13.77 10.03 1.88
C LEU A 169 14.13 8.91 0.90
N ALA A 170 14.81 9.25 -0.19
CA ALA A 170 15.32 8.27 -1.14
C ALA A 170 16.31 7.30 -0.48
N SER A 171 17.25 7.83 0.31
CA SER A 171 18.21 7.01 1.07
C SER A 171 17.49 6.08 2.06
N GLY A 172 16.45 6.58 2.74
CA GLY A 172 15.63 5.79 3.66
C GLY A 172 14.88 4.65 2.94
N LEU A 173 14.33 4.92 1.76
CA LEU A 173 13.62 3.91 0.96
C LEU A 173 14.60 2.86 0.41
N THR A 174 15.76 3.28 -0.07
CA THR A 174 16.83 2.37 -0.49
C THR A 174 17.24 1.43 0.64
N ALA A 175 17.47 1.98 1.84
CA ALA A 175 17.81 1.17 3.02
C ALA A 175 16.68 0.19 3.39
N SER A 176 15.42 0.57 3.22
CA SER A 176 14.28 -0.35 3.41
C SER A 176 14.31 -1.49 2.40
N PHE A 177 14.48 -1.20 1.12
CA PHE A 177 14.57 -2.22 0.07
C PHE A 177 15.70 -3.21 0.34
N CYS A 178 16.90 -2.72 0.63
CA CYS A 178 18.08 -3.56 0.88
C CYS A 178 17.97 -4.47 2.11
N ARG A 179 17.02 -4.21 3.04
CA ARG A 179 16.78 -5.09 4.21
C ARG A 179 15.89 -6.28 3.93
N ASN A 180 15.15 -6.28 2.82
CA ASN A 180 14.28 -7.40 2.50
C ASN A 180 15.08 -8.64 2.11
N ASP A 181 14.54 -9.81 2.38
CA ASP A 181 15.03 -11.07 1.83
C ASP A 181 14.86 -11.06 0.31
N PRO A 182 15.93 -11.25 -0.48
CA PRO A 182 15.86 -11.12 -1.94
C PRO A 182 14.91 -12.10 -2.62
N GLU A 183 14.80 -13.34 -2.11
CA GLU A 183 13.94 -14.36 -2.71
C GLU A 183 12.45 -14.06 -2.44
N ILE A 184 12.13 -13.66 -1.20
CA ILE A 184 10.78 -13.24 -0.84
C ILE A 184 10.39 -11.97 -1.59
N ALA A 185 11.30 -10.98 -1.64
CA ALA A 185 11.06 -9.72 -2.33
C ALA A 185 10.82 -9.94 -3.83
N HIS A 186 11.61 -10.79 -4.50
CA HIS A 186 11.42 -11.14 -5.91
C HIS A 186 10.06 -11.82 -6.15
N HIS A 187 9.70 -12.80 -5.30
CA HIS A 187 8.39 -13.46 -5.41
C HIS A 187 7.24 -12.46 -5.22
N PHE A 188 7.31 -11.61 -4.20
CA PHE A 188 6.28 -10.60 -3.94
C PHE A 188 6.23 -9.53 -5.04
N ALA A 189 7.38 -9.14 -5.64
CA ALA A 189 7.43 -8.27 -6.81
C ALA A 189 6.69 -8.90 -8.00
N SER A 190 6.98 -10.16 -8.30
CA SER A 190 6.31 -10.90 -9.38
C SER A 190 4.79 -10.95 -9.17
N VAL A 191 4.34 -11.28 -7.95
CA VAL A 191 2.91 -11.29 -7.60
C VAL A 191 2.30 -9.89 -7.73
N THR A 192 2.99 -8.85 -7.27
CA THR A 192 2.49 -7.47 -7.30
C THR A 192 2.37 -6.94 -8.72
N PHE A 193 3.48 -6.94 -9.47
CA PHE A 193 3.54 -6.24 -10.77
C PHE A 193 2.85 -6.99 -11.90
N ARG A 194 2.63 -8.29 -11.76
CA ARG A 194 1.87 -9.10 -12.74
C ARG A 194 0.40 -9.27 -12.37
N SER A 195 -0.03 -8.78 -11.21
CA SER A 195 -1.43 -8.88 -10.80
C SER A 195 -2.34 -7.98 -11.63
N ASP A 196 -3.56 -8.42 -11.84
CA ASP A 196 -4.63 -7.65 -12.45
C ASP A 196 -5.90 -7.79 -11.64
N HIS A 197 -6.27 -6.72 -10.95
CA HIS A 197 -7.44 -6.65 -10.08
C HIS A 197 -8.54 -5.74 -10.65
N ARG A 198 -8.49 -5.40 -11.93
CA ARG A 198 -9.49 -4.55 -12.60
C ARG A 198 -10.90 -5.13 -12.50
N LEU A 199 -11.03 -6.45 -12.56
CA LEU A 199 -12.33 -7.13 -12.41
C LEU A 199 -12.82 -7.16 -10.95
N ASP A 200 -11.95 -6.99 -9.97
CA ASP A 200 -12.31 -6.94 -8.56
C ASP A 200 -12.80 -5.54 -8.15
N VAL A 201 -12.28 -4.47 -8.77
CA VAL A 201 -12.59 -3.08 -8.43
C VAL A 201 -14.08 -2.80 -8.26
N PRO A 202 -14.97 -3.18 -9.19
CA PRO A 202 -16.41 -2.90 -9.06
C PRO A 202 -17.11 -3.64 -7.91
N ARG A 203 -16.43 -4.63 -7.32
CA ARG A 203 -16.97 -5.44 -6.21
C ARG A 203 -16.75 -4.80 -4.84
N SER A 204 -15.81 -3.86 -4.71
CA SER A 204 -15.57 -3.15 -3.45
C SER A 204 -16.64 -2.08 -3.25
N THR A 205 -17.42 -2.21 -2.17
CA THR A 205 -18.51 -1.29 -1.83
C THR A 205 -18.18 -0.40 -0.63
N THR A 206 -17.02 -0.59 -0.01
CA THR A 206 -16.55 0.24 1.11
C THR A 206 -16.25 1.66 0.63
N PRO A 207 -16.71 2.72 1.33
CA PRO A 207 -16.37 4.10 0.98
C PRO A 207 -14.85 4.27 0.82
N ALA A 208 -14.41 4.80 -0.32
CA ALA A 208 -13.01 4.85 -0.69
C ALA A 208 -12.52 6.27 -0.99
N LEU A 209 -11.32 6.62 -0.52
CA LEU A 209 -10.56 7.78 -0.97
C LEU A 209 -9.37 7.29 -1.80
N ILE A 210 -9.27 7.73 -3.04
CA ILE A 210 -8.11 7.52 -3.91
C ILE A 210 -7.26 8.78 -3.86
N LEU A 211 -6.04 8.67 -3.33
CA LEU A 211 -5.03 9.74 -3.29
C LEU A 211 -4.00 9.48 -4.38
N GLN A 212 -4.03 10.30 -5.42
CA GLN A 212 -3.16 10.18 -6.58
C GLN A 212 -2.11 11.29 -6.59
N CYS A 213 -0.82 10.93 -6.74
CA CYS A 213 0.23 11.92 -6.98
C CYS A 213 0.08 12.58 -8.36
N SER A 214 0.44 13.85 -8.44
CA SER A 214 0.40 14.59 -9.71
C SER A 214 1.43 14.06 -10.72
N ASP A 215 2.56 13.54 -10.24
CA ASP A 215 3.64 12.96 -11.05
C ASP A 215 4.13 11.67 -10.36
N ASP A 216 3.69 10.52 -10.86
CA ASP A 216 3.96 9.19 -10.31
C ASP A 216 4.34 8.25 -11.46
N LEU A 217 5.59 7.80 -11.46
CA LEU A 217 6.14 6.91 -12.49
C LEU A 217 5.73 5.44 -12.28
N ILE A 218 5.26 5.08 -11.07
CA ILE A 218 4.90 3.69 -10.75
C ILE A 218 3.41 3.44 -10.94
N ALA A 219 2.57 4.37 -10.45
CA ALA A 219 1.13 4.32 -10.62
C ALA A 219 0.66 5.62 -11.29
N PRO A 220 0.61 5.66 -12.63
CA PRO A 220 0.32 6.88 -13.35
C PRO A 220 -1.09 7.38 -13.07
N ARG A 221 -1.32 8.67 -13.26
CA ARG A 221 -2.63 9.31 -13.05
C ARG A 221 -3.76 8.60 -13.78
N THR A 222 -3.47 8.04 -14.96
CA THR A 222 -4.45 7.28 -15.76
C THR A 222 -4.98 6.05 -15.01
N ALA A 223 -4.10 5.31 -14.31
CA ALA A 223 -4.51 4.16 -13.51
C ALA A 223 -5.40 4.58 -12.34
N GLY A 224 -5.05 5.66 -11.60
CA GLY A 224 -5.88 6.18 -10.52
C GLY A 224 -7.22 6.74 -10.99
N GLN A 225 -7.26 7.38 -12.15
CA GLN A 225 -8.51 7.86 -12.76
C GLN A 225 -9.41 6.70 -13.20
N TRP A 226 -8.81 5.67 -13.82
CA TRP A 226 -9.54 4.45 -14.18
C TRP A 226 -10.12 3.77 -12.95
N LEU A 227 -9.31 3.65 -11.88
CA LEU A 227 -9.76 3.10 -10.60
C LEU A 227 -10.97 3.88 -10.07
N HIS A 228 -10.91 5.21 -10.05
CA HIS A 228 -12.03 6.06 -9.60
C HIS A 228 -13.30 5.87 -10.44
N GLN A 229 -13.15 5.75 -11.75
CA GLN A 229 -14.29 5.55 -12.66
C GLN A 229 -15.00 4.19 -12.44
N ASN A 230 -14.26 3.19 -11.94
CA ASN A 230 -14.75 1.82 -11.79
C ASN A 230 -14.98 1.38 -10.33
N LEU A 231 -14.52 2.16 -9.33
CA LEU A 231 -14.74 1.89 -7.91
C LEU A 231 -15.97 2.65 -7.41
N PRO A 232 -17.09 1.95 -7.13
CA PRO A 232 -18.34 2.58 -6.71
C PRO A 232 -18.17 3.44 -5.45
N GLY A 233 -18.71 4.65 -5.44
CA GLY A 233 -18.72 5.53 -4.28
C GLY A 233 -17.34 6.07 -3.87
N SER A 234 -16.32 5.94 -4.72
CA SER A 234 -14.99 6.47 -4.43
C SER A 234 -14.94 7.99 -4.57
N THR A 235 -14.08 8.62 -3.79
CA THR A 235 -13.65 10.02 -3.92
C THR A 235 -12.22 10.03 -4.48
N PHE A 236 -11.94 10.91 -5.44
CA PHE A 236 -10.62 11.07 -6.04
C PHE A 236 -10.00 12.41 -5.63
N ALA A 237 -8.79 12.39 -5.11
CA ALA A 237 -8.05 13.58 -4.74
C ALA A 237 -6.62 13.54 -5.29
N MET A 238 -6.21 14.63 -5.93
CA MET A 238 -4.83 14.82 -6.39
C MET A 238 -3.97 15.39 -5.26
N VAL A 239 -2.83 14.78 -5.02
CA VAL A 239 -1.78 15.31 -4.13
C VAL A 239 -0.68 15.91 -5.02
N PRO A 240 -0.42 17.22 -4.93
CA PRO A 240 0.73 17.83 -5.61
C PRO A 240 2.02 17.21 -5.06
N ASN A 241 2.58 16.24 -5.79
CA ASN A 241 3.77 15.49 -5.37
C ASN A 241 4.45 14.87 -6.60
N VAL A 242 5.78 14.88 -6.58
CA VAL A 242 6.63 14.12 -7.50
C VAL A 242 7.08 12.86 -6.79
N GLY A 243 6.78 11.71 -7.36
CA GLY A 243 7.09 10.39 -6.81
C GLY A 243 5.88 9.65 -6.22
N HIS A 244 6.12 8.39 -5.91
CA HIS A 244 5.10 7.41 -5.55
C HIS A 244 4.71 7.40 -4.06
N CYS A 245 5.46 8.11 -3.19
CA CYS A 245 5.33 8.02 -1.73
C CYS A 245 4.90 9.36 -1.09
N PRO A 246 3.69 9.90 -1.40
CA PRO A 246 3.26 11.22 -0.92
C PRO A 246 3.08 11.28 0.60
N HIS A 247 2.77 10.16 1.25
CA HIS A 247 2.69 10.06 2.71
C HIS A 247 4.04 10.27 3.42
N MET A 248 5.16 10.16 2.67
CA MET A 248 6.50 10.48 3.15
C MET A 248 6.95 11.89 2.74
N SER A 249 6.73 12.30 1.49
CA SER A 249 7.25 13.55 0.92
C SER A 249 6.30 14.73 1.05
N ALA A 250 4.98 14.50 1.20
CA ALA A 250 3.94 15.51 1.35
C ALA A 250 2.89 15.12 2.41
N PRO A 251 3.29 14.70 3.64
CA PRO A 251 2.36 14.11 4.63
C PRO A 251 1.25 15.07 5.05
N THR A 252 1.49 16.38 5.07
CA THR A 252 0.48 17.39 5.40
C THR A 252 -0.64 17.44 4.36
N ALA A 253 -0.30 17.35 3.07
CA ALA A 253 -1.31 17.34 2.01
C ALA A 253 -2.13 16.02 2.03
N VAL A 254 -1.47 14.90 2.30
CA VAL A 254 -2.12 13.60 2.45
C VAL A 254 -3.08 13.61 3.64
N SER A 255 -2.65 14.07 4.83
CA SER A 255 -3.51 14.12 6.02
C SER A 255 -4.72 15.06 5.82
N ALA A 256 -4.53 16.21 5.20
CA ALA A 256 -5.64 17.14 4.92
C ALA A 256 -6.71 16.50 4.01
N ALA A 257 -6.31 15.76 2.98
CA ALA A 257 -7.23 15.05 2.11
C ALA A 257 -7.97 13.91 2.84
N ILE A 258 -7.26 13.14 3.66
CA ILE A 258 -7.85 12.09 4.51
C ILE A 258 -8.86 12.70 5.48
N ASP A 259 -8.52 13.77 6.19
CA ASP A 259 -9.40 14.43 7.17
C ASP A 259 -10.66 14.98 6.51
N THR A 260 -10.53 15.57 5.33
CA THR A 260 -11.67 16.05 4.55
C THR A 260 -12.62 14.90 4.21
N PHE A 261 -12.08 13.81 3.69
CA PHE A 261 -12.87 12.63 3.33
C PHE A 261 -13.56 12.00 4.55
N LEU A 262 -12.82 11.74 5.64
CA LEU A 262 -13.38 11.12 6.85
C LEU A 262 -14.47 11.98 7.50
N THR A 263 -14.33 13.33 7.45
CA THR A 263 -15.36 14.25 7.95
C THR A 263 -16.66 14.17 7.15
N GLN A 264 -16.58 13.83 5.86
CA GLN A 264 -17.75 13.67 4.99
C GLN A 264 -18.41 12.31 5.13
N GLN A 265 -17.62 11.24 5.33
CA GLN A 265 -18.09 9.85 5.32
C GLN A 265 -18.53 9.33 6.70
N LEU A 266 -17.93 9.80 7.79
CA LEU A 266 -18.15 9.27 9.15
C LEU A 266 -18.98 10.22 10.03
N ARG A 267 -19.86 11.01 9.43
CA ARG A 267 -20.82 11.87 10.12
C ARG A 267 -22.01 11.06 10.65
#